data_fe0884b960dd0aa164262213feb3af1c
#
_entry.id   fe0884b960dd0aa164262213feb3af1c
#
_cell.length_a   1.000
_cell.length_b   1.000
_cell.length_c   1.000
_cell.angle_alpha   90.00
_cell.angle_beta   90.00
_cell.angle_gamma   90.00
#
_symmetry.space_group_name_H-M   'P 1'
#
loop_
_entity.id
_entity.type
_entity.pdbx_description
1 polymer ?
#
loop_
_entity_poly.entity_id
_entity_poly.type
_entity_poly.pdbx_seq_one_letter_code
_entity_poly.pdbx_strand_id
1 'polypeptide(L)'
;MASLTSIKRTAQQTAEAISAALHVHVEISDDNLECVAGTGEFAKLIGTKLKGYIHSRVLSSGKFCVIENPGYHEFCRQCPHLKNCYATAEICVPIFKGKTPVGVIGLVSMDEEQKERLTSFQEQNVNFLEKMSDLLSSKLKEIELLEKEKFLNNQLEMVINFVDQGVIASDEYGNITHINHYAQKVVGEGNVIGKRLTTVMPVEKIKNMYLSNKYFKQEKFDLRQKNRNLRVIGNAHPVIVDNKNSGVVLSFRAISDALRMFHEANSSLQYGFEDIIGTSRPLLEVKEKAKKNRQF
;
A
#
# COMPACT_ATOMS: atom_id res chain seq x y z
N MET A 1 -6.08 -7.50 1.65
CA MET A 1 -7.37 -6.76 1.58
C MET A 1 -7.91 -6.61 2.99
N ALA A 2 -8.29 -5.39 3.39
CA ALA A 2 -8.82 -5.14 4.71
C ALA A 2 -10.11 -5.98 4.96
N SER A 3 -10.14 -6.70 6.06
CA SER A 3 -11.24 -7.53 6.55
C SER A 3 -11.61 -7.11 7.98
N LEU A 4 -12.74 -7.57 8.52
CA LEU A 4 -13.10 -7.29 9.91
C LEU A 4 -12.05 -7.77 10.90
N THR A 5 -11.34 -8.84 10.57
CA THR A 5 -10.21 -9.33 11.38
C THR A 5 -9.07 -8.30 11.47
N SER A 6 -8.86 -7.49 10.43
CA SER A 6 -7.84 -6.42 10.45
C SER A 6 -8.18 -5.28 11.41
N ILE A 7 -9.46 -5.13 11.77
CA ILE A 7 -9.96 -4.14 12.74
C ILE A 7 -10.50 -4.78 14.02
N LYS A 8 -10.10 -6.01 14.33
CA LYS A 8 -10.59 -6.79 15.48
C LYS A 8 -10.65 -5.99 16.78
N ARG A 9 -9.63 -5.19 17.08
CA ARG A 9 -9.60 -4.34 18.28
C ARG A 9 -10.71 -3.30 18.27
N THR A 10 -10.93 -2.63 17.14
CA THR A 10 -12.01 -1.63 17.00
C THR A 10 -13.37 -2.29 17.06
N ALA A 11 -13.54 -3.46 16.42
CA ALA A 11 -14.78 -4.23 16.48
C ALA A 11 -15.10 -4.64 17.92
N GLN A 12 -14.11 -5.10 18.70
CA GLN A 12 -14.31 -5.46 20.11
C GLN A 12 -14.69 -4.25 20.96
N GLN A 13 -14.00 -3.12 20.81
CA GLN A 13 -14.35 -1.88 21.51
C GLN A 13 -15.76 -1.39 21.15
N THR A 14 -16.17 -1.55 19.90
CA THR A 14 -17.52 -1.22 19.46
C THR A 14 -18.54 -2.15 20.10
N ALA A 15 -18.30 -3.46 20.13
CA ALA A 15 -19.18 -4.44 20.78
C ALA A 15 -19.33 -4.13 22.28
N GLU A 16 -18.24 -3.82 22.98
CA GLU A 16 -18.25 -3.45 24.39
C GLU A 16 -19.03 -2.15 24.64
N ALA A 17 -18.86 -1.13 23.79
CA ALA A 17 -19.61 0.13 23.90
C ALA A 17 -21.10 -0.07 23.67
N ILE A 18 -21.49 -0.87 22.67
CA ILE A 18 -22.90 -1.22 22.41
C ILE A 18 -23.50 -1.98 23.62
N SER A 19 -22.78 -2.99 24.10
CA SER A 19 -23.23 -3.80 25.24
C SER A 19 -23.40 -2.97 26.50
N ALA A 20 -22.49 -2.05 26.78
CA ALA A 20 -22.56 -1.14 27.92
C ALA A 20 -23.74 -0.17 27.81
N ALA A 21 -24.06 0.30 26.60
CA ALA A 21 -25.16 1.25 26.38
C ALA A 21 -26.55 0.60 26.42
N LEU A 22 -26.69 -0.61 25.87
CA LEU A 22 -27.98 -1.28 25.73
C LEU A 22 -28.21 -2.40 26.76
N HIS A 23 -27.19 -2.77 27.51
CA HIS A 23 -27.20 -3.86 28.51
C HIS A 23 -27.67 -5.19 27.94
N VAL A 24 -27.25 -5.51 26.71
CA VAL A 24 -27.51 -6.77 26.00
C VAL A 24 -26.21 -7.39 25.51
N HIS A 25 -26.26 -8.64 25.07
CA HIS A 25 -25.11 -9.29 24.47
C HIS A 25 -24.92 -8.82 23.03
N VAL A 26 -23.67 -8.72 22.63
CA VAL A 26 -23.28 -8.31 21.26
C VAL A 26 -22.38 -9.37 20.65
N GLU A 27 -22.62 -9.71 19.41
CA GLU A 27 -21.71 -10.50 18.59
C GLU A 27 -21.44 -9.78 17.27
N ILE A 28 -20.21 -9.86 16.77
CA ILE A 28 -19.82 -9.34 15.48
C ILE A 28 -19.13 -10.47 14.72
N SER A 29 -19.67 -10.83 13.57
CA SER A 29 -19.10 -11.85 12.68
C SER A 29 -18.61 -11.25 11.37
N ASP A 30 -17.66 -11.93 10.74
CA ASP A 30 -17.22 -11.65 9.38
C ASP A 30 -18.09 -12.35 8.33
N ASP A 31 -17.69 -12.23 7.06
CA ASP A 31 -18.37 -12.87 5.90
C ASP A 31 -18.20 -14.40 5.86
N ASN A 32 -17.29 -14.98 6.63
CA ASN A 32 -17.14 -16.42 6.83
C ASN A 32 -17.94 -16.93 8.04
N LEU A 33 -18.70 -16.06 8.71
CA LEU A 33 -19.41 -16.31 9.95
C LEU A 33 -18.47 -16.60 11.14
N GLU A 34 -17.21 -16.18 11.08
CA GLU A 34 -16.30 -16.25 12.22
C GLU A 34 -16.59 -15.09 13.19
N CYS A 35 -16.72 -15.39 14.47
CA CYS A 35 -16.91 -14.38 15.50
C CYS A 35 -15.63 -13.55 15.67
N VAL A 36 -15.67 -12.29 15.24
CA VAL A 36 -14.52 -11.36 15.31
C VAL A 36 -14.49 -10.63 16.66
N ALA A 37 -15.67 -10.32 17.21
CA ALA A 37 -15.82 -9.64 18.50
C ALA A 37 -17.12 -10.10 19.17
N GLY A 38 -17.13 -10.04 20.52
CA GLY A 38 -18.32 -10.42 21.27
C GLY A 38 -18.25 -10.01 22.74
N THR A 39 -19.43 -9.91 23.36
CA THR A 39 -19.57 -9.61 24.79
C THR A 39 -20.35 -10.72 25.50
N GLY A 40 -20.24 -10.80 26.82
CA GLY A 40 -20.90 -11.83 27.63
C GLY A 40 -20.57 -13.23 27.14
N GLU A 41 -21.57 -14.05 26.82
CA GLU A 41 -21.36 -15.42 26.36
C GLU A 41 -20.65 -15.51 25.00
N PHE A 42 -20.81 -14.49 24.13
CA PHE A 42 -20.17 -14.43 22.82
C PHE A 42 -18.67 -14.10 22.89
N ALA A 43 -18.18 -13.56 24.01
CA ALA A 43 -16.75 -13.36 24.21
C ALA A 43 -15.95 -14.68 24.16
N LYS A 44 -16.58 -15.80 24.53
CA LYS A 44 -16.00 -17.15 24.50
C LYS A 44 -15.94 -17.74 23.08
N LEU A 45 -16.72 -17.17 22.16
CA LEU A 45 -16.84 -17.64 20.77
C LEU A 45 -15.93 -16.91 19.81
N ILE A 46 -15.18 -15.91 20.26
CA ILE A 46 -14.27 -15.13 19.40
C ILE A 46 -13.23 -16.06 18.76
N GLY A 47 -13.12 -15.99 17.43
CA GLY A 47 -12.25 -16.87 16.63
C GLY A 47 -12.89 -18.21 16.28
N THR A 48 -14.17 -18.43 16.63
CA THR A 48 -14.92 -19.64 16.25
C THR A 48 -16.03 -19.30 15.27
N LYS A 49 -16.46 -20.30 14.52
CA LYS A 49 -17.54 -20.14 13.56
C LYS A 49 -18.90 -20.15 14.25
N LEU A 50 -19.67 -19.10 14.05
CA LEU A 50 -21.04 -19.02 14.55
C LEU A 50 -21.95 -20.02 13.81
N LYS A 51 -22.78 -20.69 14.57
CA LYS A 51 -23.69 -21.74 14.05
C LYS A 51 -25.09 -21.21 13.72
N GLY A 52 -25.37 -19.96 14.05
CA GLY A 52 -26.67 -19.32 13.81
C GLY A 52 -26.90 -19.06 12.32
N TYR A 53 -28.16 -19.16 11.90
CA TYR A 53 -28.55 -18.93 10.49
C TYR A 53 -28.81 -17.47 10.14
N ILE A 54 -29.08 -16.63 11.16
CA ILE A 54 -29.51 -15.23 10.98
C ILE A 54 -28.39 -14.40 10.34
N HIS A 55 -27.17 -14.52 10.81
CA HIS A 55 -26.02 -13.82 10.22
C HIS A 55 -25.83 -14.16 8.74
N SER A 56 -25.96 -15.43 8.37
CA SER A 56 -25.90 -15.86 6.96
C SER A 56 -27.00 -15.20 6.12
N ARG A 57 -28.19 -15.04 6.69
CA ARG A 57 -29.32 -14.39 6.02
C ARG A 57 -29.10 -12.91 5.83
N VAL A 58 -28.59 -12.21 6.85
CA VAL A 58 -28.25 -10.79 6.80
C VAL A 58 -27.14 -10.54 5.77
N LEU A 59 -26.09 -11.35 5.76
CA LEU A 59 -25.02 -11.28 4.76
C LEU A 59 -25.54 -11.47 3.32
N SER A 60 -26.41 -12.46 3.11
CA SER A 60 -26.92 -12.76 1.78
C SER A 60 -27.93 -11.72 1.26
N SER A 61 -28.73 -11.12 2.14
CA SER A 61 -29.75 -10.13 1.78
C SER A 61 -29.23 -8.69 1.77
N GLY A 62 -28.18 -8.40 2.54
CA GLY A 62 -27.72 -7.03 2.80
C GLY A 62 -28.73 -6.17 3.56
N LYS A 63 -29.69 -6.79 4.25
CA LYS A 63 -30.74 -6.09 5.01
C LYS A 63 -30.66 -6.49 6.47
N PHE A 64 -31.03 -5.56 7.36
CA PHE A 64 -31.17 -5.89 8.77
C PHE A 64 -32.29 -6.94 9.00
N CYS A 65 -32.19 -7.63 10.11
CA CYS A 65 -33.18 -8.63 10.52
C CYS A 65 -33.46 -8.44 12.01
N VAL A 66 -34.78 -8.52 12.36
CA VAL A 66 -35.25 -8.50 13.75
C VAL A 66 -36.04 -9.74 13.98
N ILE A 67 -35.76 -10.46 15.07
CA ILE A 67 -36.47 -11.68 15.44
C ILE A 67 -36.81 -11.59 16.92
N GLU A 68 -38.10 -11.56 17.23
CA GLU A 68 -38.60 -11.46 18.60
C GLU A 68 -38.60 -12.79 19.36
N ASN A 69 -38.71 -13.90 18.64
CA ASN A 69 -38.72 -15.25 19.23
C ASN A 69 -37.84 -16.18 18.40
N PRO A 70 -36.51 -16.11 18.55
CA PRO A 70 -35.59 -17.03 17.88
C PRO A 70 -35.93 -18.49 18.19
N GLY A 71 -35.74 -19.34 17.17
CA GLY A 71 -36.15 -20.77 17.26
C GLY A 71 -37.58 -21.06 16.81
N TYR A 72 -38.46 -20.06 16.74
CA TYR A 72 -39.86 -20.21 16.25
C TYR A 72 -40.13 -19.37 15.01
N HIS A 73 -39.23 -18.48 14.65
CA HIS A 73 -39.33 -17.65 13.46
C HIS A 73 -39.04 -18.45 12.17
N GLU A 74 -39.63 -18.03 11.05
CA GLU A 74 -39.45 -18.72 9.75
C GLU A 74 -38.00 -18.81 9.31
N PHE A 75 -37.16 -17.82 9.63
CA PHE A 75 -35.76 -17.82 9.33
C PHE A 75 -34.95 -18.81 10.17
N CYS A 76 -35.51 -19.29 11.28
CA CYS A 76 -34.87 -20.30 12.12
C CYS A 76 -35.07 -21.75 11.63
N ARG A 77 -35.86 -21.98 10.58
CA ARG A 77 -36.20 -23.34 10.09
C ARG A 77 -34.97 -24.19 9.76
N GLN A 78 -33.89 -23.57 9.33
CA GLN A 78 -32.61 -24.25 8.97
C GLN A 78 -31.56 -24.13 10.09
N CYS A 79 -31.88 -23.48 11.19
CA CYS A 79 -30.95 -23.28 12.30
C CYS A 79 -30.80 -24.58 13.11
N PRO A 80 -29.60 -25.00 13.48
CA PRO A 80 -29.39 -26.18 14.35
C PRO A 80 -30.02 -26.03 15.74
N HIS A 81 -30.33 -24.79 16.17
CA HIS A 81 -30.98 -24.48 17.46
C HIS A 81 -32.51 -24.31 17.34
N LEU A 82 -33.13 -24.81 16.27
CA LEU A 82 -34.58 -24.75 16.09
C LEU A 82 -35.28 -25.31 17.34
N LYS A 83 -36.26 -24.56 17.88
CA LYS A 83 -37.03 -24.86 19.10
C LYS A 83 -36.22 -24.95 20.40
N ASN A 84 -34.90 -24.78 20.32
CA ASN A 84 -34.00 -24.86 21.47
C ASN A 84 -33.00 -23.70 21.47
N CYS A 85 -33.44 -22.52 20.99
CA CYS A 85 -32.62 -21.33 20.95
C CYS A 85 -32.47 -20.73 22.36
N TYR A 86 -31.28 -20.34 22.71
CA TYR A 86 -31.00 -19.65 23.98
C TYR A 86 -31.33 -18.16 23.92
N ALA A 87 -31.43 -17.59 22.72
CA ALA A 87 -31.82 -16.19 22.53
C ALA A 87 -33.35 -16.01 22.67
N THR A 88 -33.75 -14.91 23.31
CA THR A 88 -35.17 -14.52 23.47
C THR A 88 -35.60 -13.48 22.43
N ALA A 89 -34.65 -12.62 21.98
CA ALA A 89 -34.76 -11.75 20.80
C ALA A 89 -33.42 -11.50 20.18
N GLU A 90 -33.41 -11.13 18.89
CA GLU A 90 -32.18 -10.83 18.16
C GLU A 90 -32.41 -9.73 17.12
N ILE A 91 -31.46 -8.76 17.05
CA ILE A 91 -31.40 -7.72 16.01
C ILE A 91 -30.05 -7.80 15.33
N CYS A 92 -30.03 -8.02 14.02
CA CYS A 92 -28.83 -8.12 13.23
C CYS A 92 -28.79 -7.07 12.14
N VAL A 93 -27.64 -6.39 11.98
CA VAL A 93 -27.40 -5.36 10.96
C VAL A 93 -26.14 -5.71 10.18
N PRO A 94 -26.15 -5.61 8.83
CA PRO A 94 -24.97 -5.89 8.02
C PRO A 94 -23.92 -4.79 8.17
N ILE A 95 -22.64 -5.19 8.14
CA ILE A 95 -21.48 -4.28 7.99
C ILE A 95 -21.07 -4.31 6.53
N PHE A 96 -20.92 -3.13 5.92
CA PHE A 96 -20.61 -3.03 4.50
C PHE A 96 -19.16 -2.63 4.23
N LYS A 97 -18.64 -3.16 3.12
CA LYS A 97 -17.47 -2.65 2.43
C LYS A 97 -17.89 -2.19 1.03
N GLY A 98 -18.07 -0.88 0.88
CA GLY A 98 -18.72 -0.33 -0.30
C GLY A 98 -20.20 -0.78 -0.38
N LYS A 99 -20.53 -1.65 -1.34
CA LYS A 99 -21.88 -2.21 -1.50
C LYS A 99 -21.99 -3.68 -1.07
N THR A 100 -20.89 -4.28 -0.63
CA THR A 100 -20.83 -5.70 -0.29
C THR A 100 -20.89 -5.87 1.22
N PRO A 101 -21.81 -6.67 1.76
CA PRO A 101 -21.81 -7.06 3.16
C PRO A 101 -20.56 -7.90 3.46
N VAL A 102 -19.81 -7.53 4.50
CA VAL A 102 -18.57 -8.21 4.91
C VAL A 102 -18.62 -8.66 6.37
N GLY A 103 -19.74 -8.48 7.03
CA GLY A 103 -19.97 -8.92 8.38
C GLY A 103 -21.33 -8.51 8.89
N VAL A 104 -21.59 -8.87 10.13
CA VAL A 104 -22.86 -8.61 10.82
C VAL A 104 -22.59 -8.20 12.26
N ILE A 105 -23.32 -7.19 12.75
CA ILE A 105 -23.45 -6.89 14.17
C ILE A 105 -24.79 -7.47 14.64
N GLY A 106 -24.76 -8.34 15.64
CA GLY A 106 -25.93 -8.90 16.29
C GLY A 106 -26.05 -8.39 17.73
N LEU A 107 -27.27 -7.94 18.10
CA LEU A 107 -27.71 -7.80 19.49
C LEU A 107 -28.52 -9.02 19.87
N VAL A 108 -28.16 -9.66 20.96
CA VAL A 108 -28.81 -10.87 21.41
C VAL A 108 -29.26 -10.69 22.85
N SER A 109 -30.54 -10.93 23.09
CA SER A 109 -31.10 -11.03 24.45
C SER A 109 -31.19 -12.48 24.86
N MET A 110 -30.96 -12.76 26.15
CA MET A 110 -31.01 -14.09 26.74
C MET A 110 -32.03 -14.22 27.85
N ASP A 111 -32.63 -13.11 28.27
CA ASP A 111 -33.69 -13.04 29.24
C ASP A 111 -34.82 -12.07 28.81
N GLU A 112 -35.94 -12.07 29.55
CA GLU A 112 -37.11 -11.24 29.20
C GLU A 112 -36.85 -9.74 29.42
N GLU A 113 -36.01 -9.36 30.35
CA GLU A 113 -35.67 -7.94 30.60
C GLU A 113 -34.85 -7.37 29.44
N GLN A 114 -33.86 -8.11 28.96
CA GLN A 114 -33.08 -7.75 27.78
C GLN A 114 -33.96 -7.74 26.51
N LYS A 115 -34.89 -8.69 26.37
CA LYS A 115 -35.84 -8.75 25.28
C LYS A 115 -36.71 -7.50 25.24
N GLU A 116 -37.28 -7.09 26.37
CA GLU A 116 -38.08 -5.88 26.46
C GLU A 116 -37.32 -4.64 26.04
N ARG A 117 -36.06 -4.51 26.45
CA ARG A 117 -35.16 -3.41 25.99
C ARG A 117 -34.93 -3.42 24.48
N LEU A 118 -34.77 -4.59 23.87
CA LEU A 118 -34.57 -4.69 22.43
C LEU A 118 -35.86 -4.40 21.64
N THR A 119 -36.98 -4.89 22.10
CA THR A 119 -38.25 -4.82 21.34
C THR A 119 -39.01 -3.50 21.54
N SER A 120 -38.98 -2.94 22.78
CA SER A 120 -39.67 -1.66 23.08
C SER A 120 -39.07 -0.46 22.30
N PHE A 121 -37.80 -0.51 21.92
CA PHE A 121 -37.10 0.54 21.18
C PHE A 121 -36.50 0.00 19.89
N GLN A 122 -37.21 -0.90 19.22
CA GLN A 122 -36.68 -1.62 18.05
C GLN A 122 -36.09 -0.69 16.96
N GLU A 123 -36.84 0.32 16.55
CA GLU A 123 -36.43 1.24 15.49
C GLU A 123 -35.18 2.03 15.92
N GLN A 124 -35.13 2.52 17.16
CA GLN A 124 -33.97 3.22 17.70
C GLN A 124 -32.75 2.29 17.77
N ASN A 125 -32.94 1.04 18.20
CA ASN A 125 -31.87 0.05 18.30
C ASN A 125 -31.31 -0.31 16.89
N VAL A 126 -32.16 -0.48 15.90
CA VAL A 126 -31.74 -0.71 14.49
C VAL A 126 -30.95 0.51 13.99
N ASN A 127 -31.50 1.72 14.13
CA ASN A 127 -30.82 2.94 13.71
C ASN A 127 -29.46 3.13 14.41
N PHE A 128 -29.37 2.80 15.71
CA PHE A 128 -28.12 2.85 16.46
C PHE A 128 -27.11 1.85 15.92
N LEU A 129 -27.53 0.59 15.66
CA LEU A 129 -26.64 -0.43 15.08
C LEU A 129 -26.19 -0.07 13.66
N GLU A 130 -27.05 0.53 12.84
CA GLU A 130 -26.65 1.01 11.51
C GLU A 130 -25.54 2.07 11.62
N LYS A 131 -25.62 2.98 12.60
CA LYS A 131 -24.53 3.94 12.84
C LYS A 131 -23.24 3.28 13.33
N MET A 132 -23.33 2.24 14.13
CA MET A 132 -22.16 1.47 14.58
C MET A 132 -21.58 0.66 13.40
N SER A 133 -22.43 0.12 12.53
CA SER A 133 -22.01 -0.52 11.28
C SER A 133 -21.30 0.46 10.34
N ASP A 134 -21.84 1.67 10.15
CA ASP A 134 -21.21 2.73 9.34
C ASP A 134 -19.83 3.10 9.89
N LEU A 135 -19.67 3.14 11.21
CA LEU A 135 -18.38 3.42 11.85
C LEU A 135 -17.35 2.32 11.57
N LEU A 136 -17.74 1.06 11.68
CA LEU A 136 -16.85 -0.06 11.33
C LEU A 136 -16.53 -0.09 9.84
N SER A 137 -17.53 0.18 8.99
CA SER A 137 -17.36 0.30 7.53
C SER A 137 -16.37 1.40 7.15
N SER A 138 -16.46 2.55 7.81
CA SER A 138 -15.54 3.68 7.60
C SER A 138 -14.12 3.32 8.03
N LYS A 139 -13.98 2.59 9.13
CA LYS A 139 -12.66 2.14 9.61
C LYS A 139 -12.03 1.09 8.67
N LEU A 140 -12.83 0.20 8.11
CA LEU A 140 -12.36 -0.74 7.07
C LEU A 140 -11.85 0.00 5.84
N LYS A 141 -12.59 1.02 5.39
CA LYS A 141 -12.19 1.85 4.25
C LYS A 141 -10.90 2.62 4.50
N GLU A 142 -10.73 3.17 5.70
CA GLU A 142 -9.49 3.86 6.11
C GLU A 142 -8.27 2.92 6.01
N ILE A 143 -8.38 1.71 6.56
CA ILE A 143 -7.28 0.73 6.50
C ILE A 143 -7.00 0.31 5.06
N GLU A 144 -8.03 0.09 4.24
CA GLU A 144 -7.86 -0.25 2.82
C GLU A 144 -7.10 0.85 2.04
N LEU A 145 -7.42 2.11 2.31
CA LEU A 145 -6.72 3.23 1.69
C LEU A 145 -5.25 3.29 2.13
N LEU A 146 -4.97 3.08 3.41
CA LEU A 146 -3.60 3.02 3.93
C LEU A 146 -2.80 1.84 3.34
N GLU A 147 -3.40 0.65 3.23
CA GLU A 147 -2.77 -0.50 2.58
C GLU A 147 -2.46 -0.20 1.10
N LYS A 148 -3.42 0.41 0.40
CA LYS A 148 -3.24 0.78 -1.01
C LYS A 148 -2.14 1.83 -1.20
N GLU A 149 -2.12 2.85 -0.36
CA GLU A 149 -1.05 3.86 -0.37
C GLU A 149 0.32 3.22 -0.15
N LYS A 150 0.43 2.36 0.87
CA LYS A 150 1.67 1.63 1.18
C LYS A 150 2.12 0.73 0.02
N PHE A 151 1.17 0.05 -0.62
CA PHE A 151 1.46 -0.77 -1.79
C PHE A 151 1.97 0.06 -2.96
N LEU A 152 1.32 1.19 -3.27
CA LEU A 152 1.75 2.10 -4.35
C LEU A 152 3.14 2.70 -4.06
N ASN A 153 3.40 3.10 -2.83
CA ASN A 153 4.72 3.62 -2.43
C ASN A 153 5.81 2.56 -2.61
N ASN A 154 5.55 1.31 -2.19
CA ASN A 154 6.49 0.21 -2.39
C ASN A 154 6.73 -0.08 -3.90
N GLN A 155 5.68 -0.02 -4.73
CA GLN A 155 5.84 -0.18 -6.18
C GLN A 155 6.69 0.94 -6.78
N LEU A 156 6.44 2.20 -6.41
CA LEU A 156 7.24 3.34 -6.87
C LEU A 156 8.71 3.20 -6.46
N GLU A 157 8.97 2.79 -5.23
CA GLU A 157 10.31 2.55 -4.72
C GLU A 157 11.03 1.45 -5.51
N MET A 158 10.34 0.34 -5.81
CA MET A 158 10.91 -0.71 -6.67
C MET A 158 11.22 -0.20 -8.06
N VAL A 159 10.29 0.53 -8.72
CA VAL A 159 10.51 1.08 -10.07
C VAL A 159 11.71 2.01 -10.09
N ILE A 160 11.83 2.92 -9.11
CA ILE A 160 12.94 3.86 -9.01
C ILE A 160 14.27 3.14 -8.77
N ASN A 161 14.27 2.04 -8.01
CA ASN A 161 15.46 1.24 -7.75
C ASN A 161 15.88 0.35 -8.93
N PHE A 162 14.94 0.03 -9.84
CA PHE A 162 15.21 -0.80 -11.02
C PHE A 162 15.87 -0.03 -12.18
N VAL A 163 15.82 1.31 -12.12
CA VAL A 163 16.41 2.16 -13.16
C VAL A 163 17.93 2.24 -12.97
N ASP A 164 18.69 1.95 -14.05
CA ASP A 164 20.16 2.09 -14.08
C ASP A 164 20.62 3.56 -14.12
N GLN A 165 19.98 4.40 -13.32
CA GLN A 165 20.29 5.81 -13.14
C GLN A 165 20.13 6.19 -11.69
N GLY A 166 20.96 7.09 -11.21
CA GLY A 166 20.78 7.71 -9.90
C GLY A 166 19.56 8.63 -9.92
N VAL A 167 18.71 8.48 -8.92
CA VAL A 167 17.58 9.36 -8.68
C VAL A 167 17.68 9.92 -7.28
N ILE A 168 17.62 11.24 -7.17
CA ILE A 168 17.59 11.97 -5.90
C ILE A 168 16.40 12.94 -5.96
N ALA A 169 15.53 12.90 -4.97
CA ALA A 169 14.48 13.90 -4.79
C ALA A 169 14.74 14.74 -3.55
N SER A 170 14.32 15.99 -3.59
CA SER A 170 14.41 16.93 -2.47
C SER A 170 13.12 17.70 -2.30
N ASP A 171 12.90 18.21 -1.08
CA ASP A 171 11.78 19.09 -0.74
C ASP A 171 11.99 20.53 -1.21
N GLU A 172 11.04 21.42 -0.92
CA GLU A 172 11.11 22.85 -1.22
C GLU A 172 12.25 23.59 -0.54
N TYR A 173 12.78 23.04 0.56
CA TYR A 173 13.93 23.60 1.30
C TYR A 173 15.27 23.06 0.80
N GLY A 174 15.23 22.11 -0.16
CA GLY A 174 16.43 21.47 -0.71
C GLY A 174 16.96 20.33 0.16
N ASN A 175 16.20 19.80 1.10
CA ASN A 175 16.59 18.61 1.85
C ASN A 175 16.26 17.35 1.03
N ILE A 176 17.18 16.41 0.99
CA ILE A 176 17.02 15.15 0.27
C ILE A 176 15.93 14.32 0.98
N THR A 177 14.85 14.04 0.26
CA THR A 177 13.73 13.21 0.73
C THR A 177 13.84 11.77 0.27
N HIS A 178 14.34 11.54 -0.94
CA HIS A 178 14.51 10.21 -1.52
C HIS A 178 15.82 10.09 -2.29
N ILE A 179 16.38 8.89 -2.26
CA ILE A 179 17.57 8.51 -3.01
C ILE A 179 17.49 7.02 -3.36
N ASN A 180 17.64 6.67 -4.64
CA ASN A 180 17.61 5.27 -5.05
C ASN A 180 18.96 4.58 -4.85
N HIS A 181 18.96 3.26 -4.98
CA HIS A 181 20.13 2.43 -4.73
C HIS A 181 21.34 2.77 -5.62
N TYR A 182 21.13 3.09 -6.91
CA TYR A 182 22.20 3.53 -7.79
C TYR A 182 22.82 4.85 -7.31
N ALA A 183 21.99 5.83 -6.96
CA ALA A 183 22.48 7.10 -6.45
C ALA A 183 23.24 6.95 -5.12
N GLN A 184 22.78 6.07 -4.21
CA GLN A 184 23.50 5.77 -2.97
C GLN A 184 24.90 5.22 -3.25
N LYS A 185 25.05 4.28 -4.19
CA LYS A 185 26.37 3.75 -4.60
C LYS A 185 27.27 4.82 -5.18
N VAL A 186 26.72 5.72 -6.00
CA VAL A 186 27.46 6.78 -6.67
C VAL A 186 27.87 7.89 -5.71
N VAL A 187 27.00 8.32 -4.81
CA VAL A 187 27.27 9.37 -3.82
C VAL A 187 28.17 8.86 -2.69
N GLY A 188 28.17 7.55 -2.44
CA GLY A 188 28.96 6.89 -1.40
C GLY A 188 28.13 6.55 -0.16
N GLU A 189 28.65 5.60 0.63
CA GLU A 189 27.99 5.10 1.83
C GLU A 189 27.82 6.22 2.89
N GLY A 190 26.57 6.51 3.20
CA GLY A 190 26.17 7.43 4.26
C GLY A 190 24.70 7.80 4.11
N ASN A 191 24.01 7.94 5.23
CA ASN A 191 22.64 8.42 5.20
C ASN A 191 22.64 9.90 4.77
N VAL A 192 22.21 10.17 3.53
CA VAL A 192 22.08 11.52 2.97
C VAL A 192 20.64 12.04 3.05
N ILE A 193 19.67 11.20 3.41
CA ILE A 193 18.27 11.61 3.61
C ILE A 193 18.21 12.63 4.75
N GLY A 194 17.47 13.71 4.53
CA GLY A 194 17.38 14.85 5.44
C GLY A 194 18.53 15.86 5.34
N LYS A 195 19.63 15.54 4.62
CA LYS A 195 20.69 16.50 4.36
C LYS A 195 20.35 17.37 3.16
N ARG A 196 20.98 18.55 3.09
CA ARG A 196 20.79 19.44 1.95
C ARG A 196 21.38 18.86 0.66
N LEU A 197 20.71 19.05 -0.45
CA LEU A 197 21.17 18.62 -1.78
C LEU A 197 22.57 19.21 -2.12
N THR A 198 22.92 20.34 -1.52
CA THR A 198 24.26 20.97 -1.63
C THR A 198 25.39 20.11 -1.08
N THR A 199 25.11 19.09 -0.28
CA THR A 199 26.14 18.15 0.21
C THR A 199 26.64 17.22 -0.90
N VAL A 200 25.82 16.96 -1.91
CA VAL A 200 26.13 16.03 -3.02
C VAL A 200 26.28 16.74 -4.36
N MET A 201 25.80 17.98 -4.51
CA MET A 201 25.77 18.72 -5.75
C MET A 201 26.28 20.18 -5.59
N PRO A 202 26.87 20.81 -6.64
CA PRO A 202 27.30 22.22 -6.60
C PRO A 202 26.16 23.19 -6.31
N VAL A 203 26.39 24.13 -5.40
CA VAL A 203 25.42 25.12 -4.92
C VAL A 203 24.82 25.97 -6.04
N GLU A 204 25.61 26.37 -7.03
CA GLU A 204 25.19 27.23 -8.14
C GLU A 204 24.10 26.59 -8.99
N LYS A 205 24.22 25.29 -9.29
CA LYS A 205 23.22 24.56 -10.07
C LYS A 205 21.89 24.45 -9.30
N ILE A 206 21.97 24.24 -8.00
CA ILE A 206 20.81 24.12 -7.12
C ILE A 206 20.06 25.46 -7.03
N LYS A 207 20.80 26.57 -6.85
CA LYS A 207 20.20 27.91 -6.81
C LYS A 207 19.39 28.21 -8.08
N ASN A 208 19.93 27.90 -9.25
CA ASN A 208 19.22 28.11 -10.52
C ASN A 208 17.93 27.32 -10.63
N MET A 209 17.89 26.11 -10.12
CA MET A 209 16.68 25.27 -10.11
C MET A 209 15.58 25.83 -9.19
N TYR A 210 15.94 26.21 -7.97
CA TYR A 210 14.96 26.71 -6.99
C TYR A 210 14.50 28.16 -7.24
N LEU A 211 15.41 29.03 -7.68
CA LEU A 211 15.09 30.44 -7.87
C LEU A 211 14.44 30.73 -9.22
N SER A 212 14.77 29.97 -10.26
CA SER A 212 14.34 30.25 -11.63
C SER A 212 13.33 29.26 -12.18
N ASN A 213 12.93 28.24 -11.43
CA ASN A 213 12.13 27.10 -11.91
C ASN A 213 12.71 26.51 -13.22
N LYS A 214 14.00 26.72 -13.49
CA LYS A 214 14.69 26.20 -14.67
C LYS A 214 15.18 24.81 -14.39
N TYR A 215 14.85 23.91 -15.28
CA TYR A 215 15.41 22.56 -15.30
C TYR A 215 16.46 22.44 -16.38
N PHE A 216 17.35 21.46 -16.21
CA PHE A 216 18.35 21.14 -17.24
C PHE A 216 18.19 19.72 -17.73
N LYS A 217 18.53 19.48 -18.99
CA LYS A 217 18.53 18.15 -19.61
C LYS A 217 19.92 17.82 -20.14
N GLN A 218 20.35 16.58 -19.86
CA GLN A 218 21.63 16.04 -20.37
C GLN A 218 22.83 16.93 -20.09
N GLU A 219 22.81 17.65 -18.99
CA GLU A 219 23.98 18.45 -18.61
C GLU A 219 25.01 17.61 -17.83
N LYS A 220 26.28 17.94 -18.07
CA LYS A 220 27.39 17.37 -17.32
C LYS A 220 27.61 18.19 -16.05
N PHE A 221 27.77 17.50 -14.93
CA PHE A 221 28.13 18.12 -13.65
C PHE A 221 28.89 17.14 -12.76
N ASP A 222 29.49 17.67 -11.72
CA ASP A 222 30.28 16.88 -10.78
C ASP A 222 29.47 16.65 -9.50
N LEU A 223 29.29 15.37 -9.13
CA LEU A 223 28.76 14.97 -7.83
C LEU A 223 29.88 14.83 -6.83
N ARG A 224 29.68 15.34 -5.62
CA ARG A 224 30.61 15.18 -4.52
C ARG A 224 30.52 13.78 -3.93
N GLN A 225 31.63 13.07 -3.95
CA GLN A 225 31.87 11.84 -3.19
C GLN A 225 32.85 12.15 -2.05
N LYS A 226 32.91 11.28 -1.01
CA LYS A 226 33.76 11.49 0.18
C LYS A 226 35.17 12.01 -0.12
N ASN A 227 35.85 11.47 -1.15
CA ASN A 227 37.26 11.80 -1.48
C ASN A 227 37.48 12.20 -2.94
N ARG A 228 36.45 12.30 -3.77
CA ARG A 228 36.55 12.63 -5.19
C ARG A 228 35.29 13.24 -5.74
N ASN A 229 35.42 14.00 -6.81
CA ASN A 229 34.26 14.40 -7.63
C ASN A 229 34.05 13.37 -8.73
N LEU A 230 32.83 12.93 -8.88
CA LEU A 230 32.44 12.03 -9.96
C LEU A 230 31.70 12.82 -11.03
N ARG A 231 32.17 12.76 -12.27
CA ARG A 231 31.52 13.41 -13.39
C ARG A 231 30.33 12.59 -13.87
N VAL A 232 29.17 13.22 -13.90
CA VAL A 232 27.91 12.62 -14.31
C VAL A 232 27.26 13.42 -15.42
N ILE A 233 26.35 12.77 -16.14
CA ILE A 233 25.39 13.42 -17.03
C ILE A 233 24.00 13.19 -16.47
N GLY A 234 23.15 14.21 -16.44
CA GLY A 234 21.83 14.05 -15.84
C GLY A 234 20.87 15.18 -16.17
N ASN A 235 19.69 15.03 -15.59
CA ASN A 235 18.54 15.92 -15.74
C ASN A 235 18.09 16.36 -14.36
N ALA A 236 17.58 17.57 -14.27
CA ALA A 236 16.90 18.06 -13.07
C ALA A 236 15.58 18.70 -13.47
N HIS A 237 14.53 18.36 -12.71
CA HIS A 237 13.19 18.86 -12.93
C HIS A 237 12.61 19.38 -11.60
N PRO A 238 12.05 20.60 -11.55
CA PRO A 238 11.32 21.05 -10.39
C PRO A 238 10.01 20.25 -10.26
N VAL A 239 9.62 19.97 -9.05
CA VAL A 239 8.31 19.39 -8.70
C VAL A 239 7.37 20.55 -8.40
N ILE A 240 6.38 20.76 -9.27
CA ILE A 240 5.40 21.84 -9.14
C ILE A 240 4.09 21.23 -8.61
N VAL A 241 3.64 21.71 -7.46
CA VAL A 241 2.34 21.36 -6.87
C VAL A 241 1.61 22.70 -6.61
N ASP A 242 0.37 22.79 -7.05
CA ASP A 242 -0.47 24.01 -6.91
C ASP A 242 0.26 25.31 -7.35
N ASN A 243 0.97 25.24 -8.48
CA ASN A 243 1.79 26.34 -9.02
C ASN A 243 2.97 26.79 -8.13
N LYS A 244 3.32 26.00 -7.11
CA LYS A 244 4.47 26.26 -6.23
C LYS A 244 5.54 25.20 -6.45
N ASN A 245 6.81 25.59 -6.36
CA ASN A 245 7.91 24.64 -6.38
C ASN A 245 7.95 23.90 -5.04
N SER A 246 7.64 22.61 -5.06
CA SER A 246 7.60 21.72 -3.90
C SER A 246 8.87 20.88 -3.76
N GLY A 247 9.84 21.06 -4.68
CA GLY A 247 11.09 20.31 -4.64
C GLY A 247 11.71 20.12 -6.00
N VAL A 248 12.72 19.27 -6.07
CA VAL A 248 13.45 18.93 -7.30
C VAL A 248 13.69 17.44 -7.37
N VAL A 249 13.51 16.87 -8.56
CA VAL A 249 13.96 15.51 -8.89
C VAL A 249 15.17 15.61 -9.81
N LEU A 250 16.26 15.00 -9.40
CA LEU A 250 17.51 14.87 -10.14
C LEU A 250 17.64 13.43 -10.60
N SER A 251 17.87 13.20 -11.89
CA SER A 251 18.28 11.90 -12.43
C SER A 251 19.67 12.04 -13.06
N PHE A 252 20.55 11.06 -12.88
CA PHE A 252 21.91 11.13 -13.41
C PHE A 252 22.52 9.74 -13.63
N ARG A 253 23.55 9.69 -14.49
CA ARG A 253 24.36 8.50 -14.71
C ARG A 253 25.83 8.89 -14.71
N ALA A 254 26.68 8.07 -14.10
CA ALA A 254 28.13 8.26 -14.19
C ALA A 254 28.60 8.13 -15.64
N ILE A 255 29.48 9.02 -16.09
CA ILE A 255 29.99 8.99 -17.48
C ILE A 255 30.75 7.69 -17.73
N SER A 256 31.47 7.18 -16.74
CA SER A 256 32.13 5.87 -16.81
C SER A 256 31.18 4.72 -17.13
N ASP A 257 29.98 4.71 -16.49
CA ASP A 257 28.99 3.67 -16.70
C ASP A 257 28.31 3.79 -18.08
N ALA A 258 28.06 5.03 -18.51
CA ALA A 258 27.54 5.28 -19.85
C ALA A 258 28.51 4.81 -20.96
N LEU A 259 29.81 5.05 -20.77
CA LEU A 259 30.86 4.57 -21.70
C LEU A 259 30.97 3.04 -21.68
N ARG A 260 30.91 2.41 -20.50
CA ARG A 260 30.92 0.95 -20.39
C ARG A 260 29.75 0.32 -21.15
N MET A 261 28.52 0.81 -20.94
CA MET A 261 27.34 0.33 -21.68
C MET A 261 27.48 0.50 -23.19
N PHE A 262 28.04 1.62 -23.64
CA PHE A 262 28.33 1.83 -25.05
C PHE A 262 29.33 0.81 -25.61
N HIS A 263 30.39 0.50 -24.86
CA HIS A 263 31.36 -0.54 -25.23
C HIS A 263 30.73 -1.93 -25.24
N GLU A 264 29.91 -2.27 -24.25
CA GLU A 264 29.22 -3.55 -24.18
C GLU A 264 28.21 -3.70 -25.32
N ALA A 265 27.44 -2.67 -25.65
CA ALA A 265 26.53 -2.67 -26.78
C ALA A 265 27.25 -2.78 -28.14
N ASN A 266 28.41 -2.15 -28.27
CA ASN A 266 29.21 -2.21 -29.50
C ASN A 266 30.09 -3.47 -29.56
N SER A 267 30.41 -4.12 -28.46
CA SER A 267 31.19 -5.38 -28.47
C SER A 267 30.38 -6.57 -29.03
N SER A 268 29.04 -6.44 -29.09
CA SER A 268 28.20 -7.37 -29.82
C SER A 268 28.29 -7.23 -31.35
N LEU A 269 28.75 -6.11 -31.87
CA LEU A 269 29.21 -5.94 -33.25
C LEU A 269 30.65 -6.49 -33.29
N GLN A 270 30.80 -7.79 -33.47
CA GLN A 270 32.09 -8.42 -33.76
C GLN A 270 32.56 -7.92 -35.12
N TYR A 271 33.22 -6.76 -35.16
CA TYR A 271 33.97 -6.39 -36.33
C TYR A 271 35.15 -7.35 -36.43
N GLY A 272 35.04 -8.25 -37.39
CA GLY A 272 36.12 -9.14 -37.77
C GLY A 272 37.15 -8.41 -38.65
N PHE A 273 38.27 -9.04 -38.89
CA PHE A 273 39.23 -8.52 -39.89
C PHE A 273 38.61 -8.44 -41.29
N GLU A 274 37.50 -9.13 -41.52
CA GLU A 274 36.70 -9.13 -42.74
C GLU A 274 36.02 -7.76 -42.99
N ASP A 275 35.62 -7.09 -41.88
CA ASP A 275 34.89 -5.81 -41.95
C ASP A 275 35.80 -4.59 -42.23
N ILE A 276 37.11 -4.79 -42.20
CA ILE A 276 38.07 -3.74 -42.55
C ILE A 276 38.09 -3.60 -44.09
N ILE A 277 37.46 -2.56 -44.62
CA ILE A 277 37.38 -2.29 -46.03
C ILE A 277 38.70 -1.67 -46.51
N GLY A 278 39.30 -2.28 -47.55
CA GLY A 278 40.49 -1.74 -48.19
C GLY A 278 41.31 -2.85 -48.85
N THR A 279 41.88 -2.55 -50.04
CA THR A 279 42.62 -3.49 -50.89
C THR A 279 44.10 -3.08 -51.12
N SER A 280 44.58 -2.05 -50.36
CA SER A 280 45.97 -1.63 -50.50
C SER A 280 46.94 -2.70 -49.94
N ARG A 281 48.05 -2.91 -50.66
CA ARG A 281 49.06 -3.94 -50.30
C ARG A 281 49.55 -3.84 -48.84
N PRO A 282 49.84 -2.64 -48.28
CA PRO A 282 50.20 -2.52 -46.86
C PRO A 282 49.10 -2.95 -45.90
N LEU A 283 47.82 -2.69 -46.22
CA LEU A 283 46.68 -3.06 -45.37
C LEU A 283 46.46 -4.59 -45.35
N LEU A 284 46.64 -5.23 -46.49
CA LEU A 284 46.55 -6.71 -46.59
C LEU A 284 47.67 -7.38 -45.79
N GLU A 285 48.88 -6.87 -45.84
CA GLU A 285 50.02 -7.39 -45.07
C GLU A 285 49.78 -7.23 -43.53
N VAL A 286 49.21 -6.10 -43.09
CA VAL A 286 48.83 -5.90 -41.68
C VAL A 286 47.71 -6.83 -41.28
N LYS A 287 46.68 -7.03 -42.11
CA LYS A 287 45.58 -7.99 -41.83
C LYS A 287 46.11 -9.42 -41.70
N GLU A 288 47.03 -9.85 -42.53
CA GLU A 288 47.60 -11.21 -42.43
C GLU A 288 48.46 -11.37 -41.17
N LYS A 289 49.29 -10.40 -40.83
CA LYS A 289 50.09 -10.41 -39.59
C LYS A 289 49.22 -10.45 -38.35
N ALA A 290 48.12 -9.70 -38.32
CA ALA A 290 47.20 -9.69 -37.22
C ALA A 290 46.41 -11.00 -37.08
N LYS A 291 45.99 -11.64 -38.18
CA LYS A 291 45.37 -12.98 -38.20
C LYS A 291 46.32 -14.04 -37.61
N LYS A 292 47.61 -14.00 -37.95
CA LYS A 292 48.64 -14.94 -37.44
C LYS A 292 48.87 -14.81 -35.95
N ASN A 293 48.83 -13.59 -35.41
CA ASN A 293 49.07 -13.34 -33.97
C ASN A 293 47.85 -13.64 -33.05
N ARG A 294 46.68 -14.03 -33.59
CA ARG A 294 45.46 -14.39 -32.86
C ARG A 294 45.40 -15.87 -32.50
N GLN A 295 46.40 -16.70 -32.89
CA GLN A 295 46.48 -18.14 -32.60
C GLN A 295 47.30 -18.48 -31.33
N PHE A 296 47.45 -17.53 -30.39
CA PHE A 296 48.06 -17.76 -29.05
C PHE A 296 47.15 -17.26 -27.95
#